data_8e02f015a42e7680d321f4a0de2d0528
#
_entry.id   8e02f015a42e7680d321f4a0de2d0528
#
_cell.length_a   1.000
_cell.length_b   1.000
_cell.length_c   1.000
_cell.angle_alpha   90.00
_cell.angle_beta   90.00
_cell.angle_gamma   90.00
#
_symmetry.space_group_name_H-M   'P 1'
#
loop_
_entity.id
_entity.type
_entity.pdbx_description
1 polymer ?
#
loop_
_entity_poly.entity_id
_entity_poly.type
_entity_poly.pdbx_seq_one_letter_code
_entity_poly.pdbx_strand_id
1 'polypeptide(L)'
;IIDRYSRKRIFILINAACGLIIGGVAFSGFFTTSMNDLLVILVFATTIFNYNVHYPNLYAFGQEITEKSNYGKLNSYIEIQGQSTSILAGAFAALLLTGTTNKSMNLGGFTLTFPFEIQPWEIHEIFLMDAITYLIVILIFMQIKYTRLVKEKIEVGTLFSRLKSGIS
;
A
#
# COMPACT_ATOMS: atom_id res chain seq x y z
N ILE A 1 1.88 17.07 -11.92
CA ILE A 1 1.42 15.99 -12.83
C ILE A 1 0.20 15.31 -12.23
N ILE A 2 0.22 15.00 -10.93
CA ILE A 2 -0.85 14.27 -10.21
C ILE A 2 -2.19 15.03 -10.28
N ASP A 3 -2.19 16.35 -10.26
CA ASP A 3 -3.42 17.20 -10.25
C ASP A 3 -4.21 17.20 -11.56
N ARG A 4 -3.62 16.71 -12.65
CA ARG A 4 -4.30 16.60 -13.97
C ARG A 4 -5.14 15.34 -14.14
N TYR A 5 -4.88 14.31 -13.33
CA TYR A 5 -5.55 13.02 -13.46
C TYR A 5 -6.54 12.80 -12.31
N SER A 6 -7.56 12.00 -12.55
CA SER A 6 -8.46 11.54 -11.51
C SER A 6 -7.68 10.74 -10.45
N ARG A 7 -7.81 11.11 -9.17
CA ARG A 7 -7.16 10.43 -8.05
C ARG A 7 -7.42 8.92 -8.08
N LYS A 8 -8.64 8.52 -8.42
CA LYS A 8 -9.01 7.11 -8.61
C LYS A 8 -8.15 6.43 -9.68
N ARG A 9 -7.91 7.08 -10.82
CA ARG A 9 -7.06 6.51 -11.89
C ARG A 9 -5.62 6.36 -11.45
N ILE A 10 -5.10 7.32 -10.69
CA ILE A 10 -3.75 7.25 -10.13
C ILE A 10 -3.63 6.04 -9.21
N PHE A 11 -4.60 5.81 -8.30
CA PHE A 11 -4.61 4.63 -7.46
C PHE A 11 -4.58 3.33 -8.27
N ILE A 12 -5.45 3.20 -9.28
CA ILE A 12 -5.52 1.99 -10.09
C ILE A 12 -4.20 1.76 -10.84
N LEU A 13 -3.67 2.79 -11.50
CA LEU A 13 -2.45 2.65 -12.30
C LEU A 13 -1.21 2.31 -11.46
N ILE A 14 -1.05 2.97 -10.30
CA ILE A 14 0.13 2.73 -9.47
C ILE A 14 0.06 1.36 -8.80
N ASN A 15 -1.11 0.95 -8.31
CA ASN A 15 -1.29 -0.38 -7.75
C ASN A 15 -1.13 -1.47 -8.83
N ALA A 16 -1.59 -1.23 -10.06
CA ALA A 16 -1.38 -2.17 -11.16
C ALA A 16 0.10 -2.32 -11.51
N ALA A 17 0.84 -1.20 -11.64
CA ALA A 17 2.26 -1.24 -11.92
C ALA A 17 3.06 -1.95 -10.81
N CYS A 18 2.81 -1.58 -9.54
CA CYS A 18 3.49 -2.20 -8.40
C CYS A 18 3.10 -3.68 -8.25
N GLY A 19 1.83 -4.01 -8.36
CA GLY A 19 1.35 -5.40 -8.30
C GLY A 19 1.93 -6.29 -9.39
N LEU A 20 2.09 -5.76 -10.62
CA LEU A 20 2.75 -6.48 -11.72
C LEU A 20 4.24 -6.72 -11.46
N ILE A 21 4.96 -5.72 -10.96
CA ILE A 21 6.39 -5.86 -10.63
C ILE A 21 6.57 -6.89 -9.50
N ILE A 22 5.85 -6.73 -8.40
CA ILE A 22 5.96 -7.61 -7.22
C ILE A 22 5.50 -9.02 -7.57
N GLY A 23 4.39 -9.16 -8.30
CA GLY A 23 3.88 -10.45 -8.76
C GLY A 23 4.82 -11.15 -9.73
N GLY A 24 5.47 -10.41 -10.64
CA GLY A 24 6.50 -10.96 -11.53
C GLY A 24 7.71 -11.47 -10.77
N VAL A 25 8.18 -10.71 -9.77
CA VAL A 25 9.27 -11.15 -8.88
C VAL A 25 8.85 -12.38 -8.08
N ALA A 26 7.67 -12.37 -7.47
CA ALA A 26 7.13 -13.52 -6.73
C ALA A 26 7.08 -14.77 -7.60
N PHE A 27 6.55 -14.64 -8.82
CA PHE A 27 6.45 -15.75 -9.76
C PHE A 27 7.82 -16.33 -10.13
N SER A 28 8.85 -15.50 -10.28
CA SER A 28 10.21 -15.97 -10.54
C SER A 28 10.76 -16.84 -9.40
N GLY A 29 10.35 -16.58 -8.15
CA GLY A 29 10.77 -17.34 -6.98
C GLY A 29 10.35 -18.81 -6.99
N PHE A 30 9.23 -19.14 -7.66
CA PHE A 30 8.78 -20.54 -7.78
C PHE A 30 9.67 -21.39 -8.71
N PHE A 31 10.53 -20.78 -9.50
CA PHE A 31 11.43 -21.46 -10.45
C PHE A 31 12.89 -21.47 -10.01
N THR A 32 13.19 -20.85 -8.86
CA THR A 32 14.56 -20.73 -8.36
C THR A 32 14.64 -21.29 -6.94
N THR A 33 15.77 -21.91 -6.61
CA THR A 33 16.03 -22.46 -5.26
C THR A 33 16.27 -21.37 -4.22
N SER A 34 16.67 -20.17 -4.66
CA SER A 34 16.87 -19.00 -3.81
C SER A 34 16.53 -17.75 -4.60
N MET A 35 15.89 -16.79 -3.95
CA MET A 35 15.58 -15.50 -4.57
C MET A 35 16.82 -14.63 -4.66
N ASN A 36 17.03 -13.98 -5.82
CA ASN A 36 18.13 -13.06 -6.02
C ASN A 36 17.91 -11.78 -5.18
N ASP A 37 18.94 -11.36 -4.44
CA ASP A 37 18.89 -10.17 -3.57
C ASP A 37 18.47 -8.91 -4.32
N LEU A 38 18.88 -8.75 -5.59
CA LEU A 38 18.46 -7.60 -6.40
C LEU A 38 16.95 -7.57 -6.67
N LEU A 39 16.32 -8.74 -6.81
CA LEU A 39 14.87 -8.84 -6.97
C LEU A 39 14.16 -8.49 -5.65
N VAL A 40 14.71 -8.90 -4.52
CA VAL A 40 14.19 -8.50 -3.20
C VAL A 40 14.29 -6.99 -3.01
N ILE A 41 15.43 -6.38 -3.34
CA ILE A 41 15.64 -4.93 -3.30
C ILE A 41 14.65 -4.22 -4.23
N LEU A 42 14.40 -4.76 -5.43
CA LEU A 42 13.41 -4.20 -6.37
C LEU A 42 12.00 -4.19 -5.78
N VAL A 43 11.59 -5.25 -5.08
CA VAL A 43 10.29 -5.30 -4.39
C VAL A 43 10.21 -4.22 -3.32
N PHE A 44 11.22 -4.10 -2.44
CA PHE A 44 11.26 -3.06 -1.42
C PHE A 44 11.24 -1.66 -2.03
N ALA A 45 12.02 -1.39 -3.06
CA ALA A 45 12.03 -0.10 -3.75
C ALA A 45 10.65 0.22 -4.35
N THR A 46 9.99 -0.77 -4.96
CA THR A 46 8.64 -0.64 -5.52
C THR A 46 7.61 -0.32 -4.42
N THR A 47 7.69 -0.99 -3.28
CA THR A 47 6.80 -0.77 -2.13
C THR A 47 7.00 0.64 -1.54
N ILE A 48 8.25 1.08 -1.36
CA ILE A 48 8.56 2.43 -0.88
C ILE A 48 8.05 3.47 -1.87
N PHE A 49 8.24 3.26 -3.17
CA PHE A 49 7.72 4.15 -4.21
C PHE A 49 6.19 4.24 -4.15
N ASN A 50 5.51 3.10 -4.07
CA ASN A 50 4.05 3.07 -3.91
C ASN A 50 3.59 3.85 -2.68
N TYR A 51 4.22 3.62 -1.53
CA TYR A 51 3.92 4.31 -0.28
C TYR A 51 3.99 5.84 -0.43
N ASN A 52 5.08 6.34 -1.03
CA ASN A 52 5.32 7.77 -1.22
C ASN A 52 4.29 8.45 -2.16
N VAL A 53 3.68 7.71 -3.08
CA VAL A 53 2.63 8.24 -3.96
C VAL A 53 1.24 7.98 -3.40
N HIS A 54 1.04 6.82 -2.77
CA HIS A 54 -0.25 6.39 -2.24
C HIS A 54 -0.77 7.34 -1.14
N TYR A 55 0.06 7.63 -0.13
CA TYR A 55 -0.37 8.43 1.02
C TYR A 55 -0.84 9.85 0.67
N PRO A 56 -0.05 10.68 -0.04
CA PRO A 56 -0.52 11.99 -0.46
C PRO A 56 -1.78 11.92 -1.33
N ASN A 57 -1.87 10.91 -2.20
CA ASN A 57 -3.04 10.72 -3.04
C ASN A 57 -4.27 10.31 -2.23
N LEU A 58 -4.10 9.53 -1.15
CA LEU A 58 -5.18 9.10 -0.25
C LEU A 58 -5.79 10.30 0.48
N TYR A 59 -4.95 11.15 1.07
CA TYR A 59 -5.42 12.38 1.73
C TYR A 59 -6.16 13.29 0.76
N ALA A 60 -5.58 13.53 -0.42
CA ALA A 60 -6.20 14.38 -1.43
C ALA A 60 -7.52 13.77 -1.96
N PHE A 61 -7.58 12.46 -2.18
CA PHE A 61 -8.80 11.76 -2.57
C PHE A 61 -9.88 11.89 -1.51
N GLY A 62 -9.52 11.65 -0.24
CA GLY A 62 -10.45 11.79 0.87
C GLY A 62 -11.04 13.20 0.98
N GLN A 63 -10.21 14.23 0.80
CA GLN A 63 -10.66 15.63 0.79
C GLN A 63 -11.55 15.97 -0.41
N GLU A 64 -11.35 15.34 -1.56
CA GLU A 64 -12.21 15.54 -2.74
C GLU A 64 -13.63 15.00 -2.58
N ILE A 65 -13.80 13.98 -1.73
CA ILE A 65 -15.09 13.28 -1.51
C ILE A 65 -15.76 13.62 -0.17
N THR A 66 -15.11 14.43 0.65
CA THR A 66 -15.57 14.79 2.00
C THR A 66 -15.81 16.29 2.11
N GLU A 67 -16.79 16.72 2.89
CA GLU A 67 -17.01 18.12 3.20
C GLU A 67 -15.87 18.70 4.04
N LYS A 68 -15.53 19.97 3.83
CA LYS A 68 -14.42 20.66 4.53
C LYS A 68 -14.52 20.60 6.05
N SER A 69 -15.74 20.65 6.59
CA SER A 69 -16.02 20.52 8.03
C SER A 69 -15.53 19.21 8.64
N ASN A 70 -15.40 18.15 7.83
CA ASN A 70 -15.05 16.81 8.24
C ASN A 70 -13.58 16.43 7.93
N TYR A 71 -12.75 17.31 7.39
CA TYR A 71 -11.36 17.00 7.03
C TYR A 71 -10.52 16.54 8.22
N GLY A 72 -10.67 17.17 9.39
CA GLY A 72 -9.96 16.76 10.59
C GLY A 72 -10.30 15.34 11.00
N LYS A 73 -11.58 14.98 10.98
CA LYS A 73 -12.06 13.64 11.31
C LYS A 73 -11.57 12.59 10.30
N LEU A 74 -11.61 12.92 9.00
CA LEU A 74 -11.09 12.08 7.94
C LEU A 74 -9.60 11.78 8.12
N ASN A 75 -8.79 12.81 8.34
CA ASN A 75 -7.35 12.67 8.54
C ASN A 75 -7.04 11.79 9.76
N SER A 76 -7.77 12.00 10.87
CA SER A 76 -7.63 11.14 12.05
C SER A 76 -7.94 9.67 11.76
N TYR A 77 -8.97 9.40 10.98
CA TYR A 77 -9.28 8.02 10.58
C TYR A 77 -8.19 7.39 9.71
N ILE A 78 -7.63 8.14 8.75
CA ILE A 78 -6.53 7.68 7.90
C ILE A 78 -5.31 7.35 8.78
N GLU A 79 -4.96 8.21 9.74
CA GLU A 79 -3.84 7.98 10.66
C GLU A 79 -4.06 6.75 11.56
N ILE A 80 -5.22 6.66 12.21
CA ILE A 80 -5.55 5.51 13.08
C ILE A 80 -5.51 4.22 12.28
N GLN A 81 -6.12 4.21 11.09
CA GLN A 81 -6.09 3.04 10.21
C GLN A 81 -4.66 2.69 9.80
N GLY A 82 -3.83 3.67 9.42
CA GLY A 82 -2.43 3.46 9.04
C GLY A 82 -1.61 2.85 10.18
N GLN A 83 -1.70 3.39 11.40
CA GLN A 83 -0.98 2.89 12.57
C GLN A 83 -1.44 1.47 12.95
N SER A 84 -2.75 1.24 13.00
CA SER A 84 -3.32 -0.07 13.32
C SER A 84 -2.90 -1.12 12.31
N THR A 85 -2.95 -0.79 11.01
CA THR A 85 -2.52 -1.69 9.94
C THR A 85 -1.03 -2.01 10.02
N SER A 86 -0.18 -1.01 10.33
CA SER A 86 1.27 -1.23 10.46
C SER A 86 1.61 -2.22 11.58
N ILE A 87 0.96 -2.09 12.75
CA ILE A 87 1.17 -3.00 13.87
C ILE A 87 0.72 -4.43 13.50
N LEU A 88 -0.49 -4.56 12.94
CA LEU A 88 -1.03 -5.86 12.55
C LEU A 88 -0.21 -6.50 11.43
N ALA A 89 0.21 -5.73 10.43
CA ALA A 89 1.03 -6.22 9.33
C ALA A 89 2.41 -6.72 9.82
N GLY A 90 3.04 -6.01 10.77
CA GLY A 90 4.30 -6.46 11.36
C GLY A 90 4.17 -7.79 12.11
N ALA A 91 3.13 -7.93 12.93
CA ALA A 91 2.86 -9.19 13.65
C ALA A 91 2.53 -10.34 12.68
N PHE A 92 1.75 -10.05 11.63
CA PHE A 92 1.38 -11.05 10.63
C PHE A 92 2.58 -11.47 9.77
N ALA A 93 3.43 -10.52 9.36
CA ALA A 93 4.67 -10.83 8.64
C ALA A 93 5.62 -11.69 9.49
N ALA A 94 5.78 -11.39 10.78
CA ALA A 94 6.56 -12.21 11.67
C ALA A 94 6.01 -13.64 11.78
N LEU A 95 4.68 -13.79 11.90
CA LEU A 95 4.02 -15.09 11.94
C LEU A 95 4.26 -15.90 10.65
N LEU A 96 4.14 -15.27 9.48
CA LEU A 96 4.36 -15.94 8.20
C LEU A 96 5.84 -16.36 8.03
N LEU A 97 6.79 -15.50 8.40
CA LEU A 97 8.22 -15.78 8.24
C LEU A 97 8.74 -16.85 9.20
N THR A 98 8.24 -16.86 10.43
CA THR A 98 8.74 -17.78 11.47
C THR A 98 7.89 -19.05 11.63
N GLY A 99 6.64 -18.99 11.19
CA GLY A 99 5.66 -20.04 11.45
C GLY A 99 5.30 -20.12 12.95
N THR A 100 4.74 -21.27 13.34
CA THR A 100 4.42 -21.57 14.73
C THR A 100 5.17 -22.80 15.20
N THR A 101 5.64 -22.81 16.45
CA THR A 101 6.22 -23.99 17.11
C THR A 101 5.20 -24.53 18.10
N ASN A 102 4.84 -25.81 17.98
CA ASN A 102 3.79 -26.42 18.82
C ASN A 102 2.48 -25.62 18.82
N LYS A 103 2.06 -25.14 17.64
CA LYS A 103 0.86 -24.30 17.45
C LYS A 103 0.89 -23.01 18.26
N SER A 104 2.05 -22.53 18.66
CA SER A 104 2.19 -21.32 19.45
C SER A 104 3.26 -20.40 18.87
N MET A 105 3.08 -19.10 19.05
CA MET A 105 4.02 -18.05 18.70
C MET A 105 4.17 -17.09 19.88
N ASN A 106 5.41 -16.71 20.18
CA ASN A 106 5.68 -15.71 21.23
C ASN A 106 5.96 -14.35 20.58
N LEU A 107 5.16 -13.36 20.90
CA LEU A 107 5.27 -11.97 20.44
C LEU A 107 5.54 -11.07 21.64
N GLY A 108 6.82 -10.78 21.93
CA GLY A 108 7.19 -9.79 22.91
C GLY A 108 6.63 -10.05 24.33
N GLY A 109 6.55 -11.31 24.75
CA GLY A 109 6.01 -11.72 26.06
C GLY A 109 4.56 -12.19 26.04
N PHE A 110 3.86 -12.09 24.91
CA PHE A 110 2.54 -12.68 24.73
C PHE A 110 2.63 -13.95 23.89
N THR A 111 2.07 -15.05 24.39
CA THR A 111 1.99 -16.32 23.66
C THR A 111 0.62 -16.43 23.01
N LEU A 112 0.61 -16.45 21.68
CA LEU A 112 -0.58 -16.74 20.89
C LEU A 112 -0.62 -18.22 20.55
N THR A 113 -1.75 -18.87 20.82
CA THR A 113 -1.99 -20.29 20.45
C THR A 113 -2.96 -20.37 19.30
N PHE A 114 -2.64 -21.22 18.32
CA PHE A 114 -3.43 -21.44 17.11
C PHE A 114 -4.03 -22.85 17.11
N PRO A 115 -5.17 -23.09 16.45
CA PRO A 115 -5.77 -24.42 16.35
C PRO A 115 -4.98 -25.37 15.43
N PHE A 116 -4.09 -24.82 14.59
CA PHE A 116 -3.27 -25.55 13.62
C PHE A 116 -1.83 -25.01 13.64
N GLU A 117 -0.91 -25.78 13.11
CA GLU A 117 0.48 -25.37 12.92
C GLU A 117 0.63 -24.60 11.62
N ILE A 118 1.30 -23.45 11.68
CA ILE A 118 1.59 -22.61 10.51
C ILE A 118 3.05 -22.87 10.14
N GLN A 119 3.29 -23.40 8.95
CA GLN A 119 4.64 -23.54 8.41
C GLN A 119 5.21 -22.18 8.00
N PRO A 120 6.53 -21.94 8.17
CA PRO A 120 7.17 -20.75 7.65
C PRO A 120 6.98 -20.63 6.14
N TRP A 121 6.68 -19.42 5.69
CA TRP A 121 6.54 -19.09 4.29
C TRP A 121 7.87 -18.66 3.69
N GLU A 122 8.10 -19.05 2.45
CA GLU A 122 9.19 -18.53 1.65
C GLU A 122 8.93 -17.07 1.24
N ILE A 123 10.00 -16.31 1.01
CA ILE A 123 9.90 -14.87 0.69
C ILE A 123 9.05 -14.61 -0.56
N HIS A 124 9.11 -15.47 -1.57
CA HIS A 124 8.32 -15.35 -2.79
C HIS A 124 6.82 -15.58 -2.57
N GLU A 125 6.44 -16.41 -1.60
CA GLU A 125 5.04 -16.63 -1.22
C GLU A 125 4.47 -15.38 -0.55
N ILE A 126 5.27 -14.71 0.29
CA ILE A 126 4.90 -13.43 0.92
C ILE A 126 4.73 -12.34 -0.15
N PHE A 127 5.64 -12.28 -1.12
CA PHE A 127 5.52 -11.35 -2.25
C PHE A 127 4.30 -11.64 -3.13
N LEU A 128 3.96 -12.92 -3.32
CA LEU A 128 2.74 -13.29 -4.04
C LEU A 128 1.48 -12.82 -3.29
N MET A 129 1.45 -13.02 -1.98
CA MET A 129 0.35 -12.52 -1.15
C MET A 129 0.23 -11.00 -1.27
N ASP A 130 1.35 -10.27 -1.21
CA ASP A 130 1.37 -8.81 -1.39
C ASP A 130 0.82 -8.42 -2.76
N ALA A 131 1.26 -9.07 -3.84
CA ALA A 131 0.75 -8.83 -5.19
C ALA A 131 -0.77 -9.07 -5.31
N ILE A 132 -1.30 -10.07 -4.62
CA ILE A 132 -2.75 -10.34 -4.56
C ILE A 132 -3.48 -9.18 -3.85
N THR A 133 -2.89 -8.60 -2.80
CA THR A 133 -3.51 -7.45 -2.12
C THR A 133 -3.63 -6.24 -3.04
N TYR A 134 -2.65 -5.99 -3.93
CA TYR A 134 -2.76 -4.95 -4.97
C TYR A 134 -3.94 -5.19 -5.92
N LEU A 135 -4.17 -6.44 -6.34
CA LEU A 135 -5.33 -6.78 -7.19
C LEU A 135 -6.65 -6.53 -6.47
N ILE A 136 -6.74 -6.92 -5.21
CA ILE A 136 -7.94 -6.68 -4.39
C ILE A 136 -8.20 -5.17 -4.27
N VAL A 137 -7.18 -4.37 -4.00
CA VAL A 137 -7.29 -2.91 -3.92
C VAL A 137 -7.78 -2.32 -5.24
N ILE A 138 -7.25 -2.78 -6.39
CA ILE A 138 -7.72 -2.34 -7.71
C ILE A 138 -9.20 -2.65 -7.90
N LEU A 139 -9.64 -3.86 -7.57
CA LEU A 139 -11.04 -4.27 -7.69
C LEU A 139 -11.97 -3.41 -6.82
N ILE A 140 -11.55 -3.10 -5.59
CA ILE A 140 -12.29 -2.21 -4.70
C ILE A 140 -12.38 -0.80 -5.30
N PHE A 141 -11.26 -0.22 -5.75
CA PHE A 141 -11.26 1.10 -6.37
C PHE A 141 -12.10 1.17 -7.66
N MET A 142 -12.15 0.10 -8.44
CA MET A 142 -13.01 0.03 -9.63
C MET A 142 -14.49 0.17 -9.28
N GLN A 143 -14.94 -0.38 -8.14
CA GLN A 143 -16.33 -0.35 -7.68
C GLN A 143 -16.73 0.99 -7.06
N ILE A 144 -15.79 1.79 -6.55
CA ILE A 144 -16.09 3.09 -5.93
C ILE A 144 -16.66 4.04 -6.98
N LYS A 145 -17.88 4.50 -6.80
CA LYS A 145 -18.47 5.59 -7.58
C LYS A 145 -17.85 6.91 -7.11
N TYR A 146 -17.00 7.49 -7.96
CA TYR A 146 -16.24 8.68 -7.63
C TYR A 146 -16.86 9.92 -8.28
N THR A 147 -17.43 10.80 -7.46
CA THR A 147 -17.89 12.14 -7.85
C THR A 147 -17.14 13.17 -7.01
N ARG A 148 -16.44 14.10 -7.66
CA ARG A 148 -15.76 15.19 -6.94
C ARG A 148 -16.78 16.13 -6.34
N LEU A 149 -16.74 16.33 -5.02
CA LEU A 149 -17.53 17.35 -4.33
C LEU A 149 -16.91 18.75 -4.51
N VAL A 150 -15.59 18.82 -4.60
CA VAL A 150 -14.84 20.06 -4.78
C VAL A 150 -14.22 20.08 -6.18
N LYS A 151 -14.64 21.04 -7.01
CA LYS A 151 -13.95 21.36 -8.25
C LYS A 151 -12.79 22.32 -7.92
N GLU A 152 -11.58 21.82 -7.78
CA GLU A 152 -10.41 22.68 -7.74
C GLU A 152 -10.31 23.44 -9.07
N LYS A 153 -10.12 24.76 -9.00
CA LYS A 153 -9.71 25.56 -10.16
C LYS A 153 -8.32 25.04 -10.56
N ILE A 154 -8.23 24.42 -11.73
CA ILE A 154 -6.94 24.04 -12.29
C ILE A 154 -6.17 25.35 -12.52
N GLU A 155 -5.19 25.61 -11.66
CA GLU A 155 -4.25 26.70 -11.90
C GLU A 155 -3.45 26.39 -13.17
N VAL A 156 -3.73 27.16 -14.21
CA VAL A 156 -3.05 27.10 -15.50
C VAL A 156 -1.70 27.80 -15.36
N GLY A 157 -0.70 27.06 -14.85
CA GLY A 157 0.67 27.55 -14.72
C GLY A 157 1.68 26.47 -15.11
N THR A 158 2.84 26.87 -15.64
CA THR A 158 3.96 25.96 -15.89
C THR A 158 4.51 25.42 -14.58
N LEU A 159 5.10 24.19 -14.59
CA LEU A 159 5.74 23.56 -13.41
C LEU A 159 6.70 24.54 -12.71
N PHE A 160 7.42 25.36 -13.49
CA PHE A 160 8.39 26.32 -12.97
C PHE A 160 7.74 27.49 -12.21
N SER A 161 6.58 27.98 -12.66
CA SER A 161 5.85 29.06 -11.97
C SER A 161 5.29 28.60 -10.62
N ARG A 162 4.87 27.33 -10.53
CA ARG A 162 4.38 26.73 -9.28
C ARG A 162 5.47 26.47 -8.27
N LEU A 163 6.66 26.02 -8.72
CA LEU A 163 7.83 25.88 -7.85
C LEU A 163 8.27 27.25 -7.29
N LYS A 164 8.24 28.30 -8.11
CA LYS A 164 8.60 29.63 -7.68
C LYS A 164 7.63 30.21 -6.65
N SER A 165 6.32 29.97 -6.78
CA SER A 165 5.30 30.44 -5.81
C SER A 165 5.31 29.62 -4.50
N GLY A 166 5.88 28.42 -4.48
CA GLY A 166 6.03 27.61 -3.26
C GLY A 166 7.28 27.93 -2.44
N ILE A 167 8.23 28.72 -3.00
CA ILE A 167 9.50 29.11 -2.36
C ILE A 167 9.45 30.60 -1.87
N SER A 168 8.49 31.37 -2.30
CA SER A 168 8.24 32.76 -1.84
C SER A 168 7.24 32.80 -0.70
#